data_dca54e50cadcbd0b4cfcbf3a4c7303da
#
_entry.id   dca54e50cadcbd0b4cfcbf3a4c7303da
#
_cell.length_a   1.000
_cell.length_b   1.000
_cell.length_c   1.000
_cell.angle_alpha   90.00
_cell.angle_beta   90.00
_cell.angle_gamma   90.00
#
_symmetry.space_group_name_H-M   'P 1'
#
loop_
_entity.id
_entity.type
_entity.pdbx_description
1 polymer ?
#
loop_
_entity_poly.entity_id
_entity_poly.type
_entity_poly.pdbx_seq_one_letter_code
_entity_poly.pdbx_strand_id
1 'polypeptide(L)'
;MRKRFLFTLYFLTFGILNSQNLKPEDTEIWDPEPKIITPGTSFRDAPSDAIVLFSGLNLNKWVHKNGEPARWDVKDDYFTVKPGSGSILSKDFFGSCQLHVEFMSPIDIEGDGQNRGNSGIYLMDNIEPGDGYEVQVLDSYDNRTYSNGQAGSIYKQHIPLVNASKKPGEWQTYDIIFKAPVFNENGEVKSPAYITVFHNGVLIQNNSEIQGYIEHIGYPKYEAHPPKLPIKLQDHGNLVSYRNIWVREL
;
A
#
# COMPACT_ATOMS: atom_id res chain seq x y z
N MET A 1 -2.81 12.66 -86.11
CA MET A 1 -2.78 12.20 -84.67
C MET A 1 -2.10 13.26 -83.84
N ARG A 2 -2.88 14.07 -83.08
CA ARG A 2 -2.34 15.13 -82.16
C ARG A 2 -2.27 14.55 -80.76
N LYS A 3 -1.05 14.39 -80.23
CA LYS A 3 -0.82 14.03 -78.82
C LYS A 3 -1.02 15.25 -77.95
N ARG A 4 -2.00 15.19 -77.01
CA ARG A 4 -2.18 16.18 -75.97
C ARG A 4 -1.32 15.76 -74.79
N PHE A 5 -0.37 16.62 -74.37
CA PHE A 5 0.36 16.50 -73.12
C PHE A 5 -0.48 17.16 -72.03
N LEU A 6 -0.81 16.38 -71.00
CA LEU A 6 -1.44 16.86 -69.76
C LEU A 6 -0.32 17.23 -68.78
N PHE A 7 -0.21 18.50 -68.46
CA PHE A 7 0.69 18.96 -67.41
C PHE A 7 -0.08 18.93 -66.07
N THR A 8 0.30 18.04 -65.16
CA THR A 8 -0.22 17.99 -63.79
C THR A 8 0.61 18.92 -62.94
N LEU A 9 -0.02 20.04 -62.49
CA LEU A 9 0.59 21.02 -61.62
C LEU A 9 0.45 20.54 -60.15
N TYR A 10 1.55 20.15 -59.53
CA TYR A 10 1.60 19.84 -58.09
C TYR A 10 1.66 21.17 -57.31
N PHE A 11 0.60 21.53 -56.59
CA PHE A 11 0.63 22.57 -55.59
C PHE A 11 1.28 22.03 -54.31
N LEU A 12 2.52 22.43 -54.02
CA LEU A 12 3.15 22.27 -52.71
C LEU A 12 2.54 23.33 -51.77
N THR A 13 1.63 22.92 -50.90
CA THR A 13 1.20 23.75 -49.77
C THR A 13 2.29 23.70 -48.70
N PHE A 14 3.09 24.77 -48.64
CA PHE A 14 3.95 25.01 -47.47
C PHE A 14 3.06 25.31 -46.27
N GLY A 15 2.89 24.33 -45.38
CA GLY A 15 2.35 24.56 -44.05
C GLY A 15 3.30 25.46 -43.28
N ILE A 16 2.90 26.70 -43.01
CA ILE A 16 3.60 27.60 -42.09
C ILE A 16 3.45 26.98 -40.70
N LEU A 17 4.47 26.30 -40.21
CA LEU A 17 4.63 25.94 -38.81
C LEU A 17 4.79 27.26 -38.04
N ASN A 18 3.68 27.79 -37.50
CA ASN A 18 3.74 28.84 -36.48
C ASN A 18 4.46 28.25 -35.27
N SER A 19 5.75 28.49 -35.14
CA SER A 19 6.47 28.36 -33.90
C SER A 19 5.84 29.36 -32.91
N GLN A 20 4.93 28.90 -32.07
CA GLN A 20 4.44 29.69 -30.95
C GLN A 20 5.63 29.95 -30.05
N ASN A 21 6.06 31.20 -29.94
CA ASN A 21 7.01 31.67 -28.94
C ASN A 21 6.31 31.56 -27.57
N LEU A 22 6.33 30.36 -26.97
CA LEU A 22 5.79 30.14 -25.62
C LEU A 22 6.57 31.00 -24.63
N LYS A 23 5.85 31.71 -23.78
CA LYS A 23 6.36 32.43 -22.65
C LYS A 23 6.29 31.57 -21.40
N PRO A 24 7.08 31.84 -20.35
CA PRO A 24 6.98 31.12 -19.09
C PRO A 24 5.55 31.06 -18.53
N GLU A 25 4.81 32.14 -18.63
CA GLU A 25 3.45 32.30 -18.10
C GLU A 25 2.42 31.39 -18.78
N ASP A 26 2.67 30.97 -20.04
CA ASP A 26 1.74 30.10 -20.80
C ASP A 26 1.61 28.67 -20.22
N THR A 27 2.52 28.28 -19.34
CA THR A 27 2.56 26.96 -18.69
C THR A 27 2.39 27.04 -17.17
N GLU A 28 2.22 28.23 -16.59
CA GLU A 28 1.98 28.42 -15.16
C GLU A 28 0.55 28.01 -14.79
N ILE A 29 0.42 27.23 -13.73
CA ILE A 29 -0.86 26.82 -13.14
C ILE A 29 -0.91 27.35 -11.71
N TRP A 30 -1.75 28.33 -11.46
CA TRP A 30 -1.86 28.99 -10.17
C TRP A 30 -2.92 28.37 -9.26
N ASP A 31 -3.94 27.72 -9.85
CA ASP A 31 -5.04 27.11 -9.12
C ASP A 31 -5.21 25.62 -9.48
N PRO A 32 -5.52 24.73 -8.52
CA PRO A 32 -5.66 25.03 -7.08
C PRO A 32 -4.31 25.15 -6.37
N GLU A 33 -4.21 26.06 -5.38
CA GLU A 33 -3.05 26.10 -4.49
C GLU A 33 -2.99 24.83 -3.61
N PRO A 34 -1.78 24.25 -3.41
CA PRO A 34 -1.62 23.11 -2.52
C PRO A 34 -2.05 23.44 -1.08
N LYS A 35 -2.82 22.54 -0.47
CA LYS A 35 -3.23 22.70 0.94
C LYS A 35 -2.01 22.72 1.86
N ILE A 36 -1.95 23.71 2.73
CA ILE A 36 -0.90 23.81 3.76
C ILE A 36 -1.22 22.82 4.89
N ILE A 37 -0.28 21.94 5.19
CA ILE A 37 -0.31 21.03 6.33
C ILE A 37 0.93 21.22 7.19
N THR A 38 0.85 20.89 8.48
CA THR A 38 2.02 20.82 9.35
C THR A 38 2.60 19.41 9.27
N PRO A 39 3.84 19.25 8.79
CA PRO A 39 4.52 17.95 8.83
C PRO A 39 4.85 17.59 10.28
N GLY A 40 5.07 16.30 10.55
CA GLY A 40 5.60 15.87 11.84
C GLY A 40 7.03 16.39 12.08
N THR A 41 7.50 16.28 13.32
CA THR A 41 8.88 16.68 13.69
C THR A 41 9.92 15.69 13.17
N SER A 42 9.49 14.49 12.83
CA SER A 42 10.25 13.47 12.12
C SER A 42 9.36 12.81 11.05
N PHE A 43 9.95 12.08 10.12
CA PHE A 43 9.21 11.33 9.10
C PHE A 43 8.33 10.20 9.68
N ARG A 44 8.44 9.89 10.97
CA ARG A 44 7.59 8.91 11.68
C ARG A 44 6.33 9.54 12.26
N ASP A 45 6.36 10.85 12.54
CA ASP A 45 5.25 11.53 13.17
C ASP A 45 4.11 11.77 12.19
N ALA A 46 2.89 11.60 12.64
CA ALA A 46 1.71 11.87 11.84
C ALA A 46 1.64 13.35 11.42
N PRO A 47 1.49 13.68 10.13
CA PRO A 47 1.21 15.04 9.70
C PRO A 47 -0.19 15.47 10.13
N SER A 48 -0.45 16.79 10.13
CA SER A 48 -1.67 17.36 10.70
C SER A 48 -2.99 16.93 10.01
N ASP A 49 -2.91 16.37 8.81
CA ASP A 49 -4.05 15.84 8.06
C ASP A 49 -4.15 14.30 8.08
N ALA A 50 -3.32 13.63 8.89
CA ALA A 50 -3.39 12.20 9.08
C ALA A 50 -4.42 11.79 10.14
N ILE A 51 -4.99 10.61 9.94
CA ILE A 51 -5.84 9.91 10.90
C ILE A 51 -4.94 8.96 11.68
N VAL A 52 -4.80 9.20 12.99
CA VAL A 52 -4.02 8.32 13.86
C VAL A 52 -4.87 7.11 14.24
N LEU A 53 -4.43 5.93 13.87
CA LEU A 53 -5.09 4.66 14.20
C LEU A 53 -4.59 4.06 15.51
N PHE A 54 -3.33 4.35 15.89
CA PHE A 54 -2.77 3.97 17.19
C PHE A 54 -1.58 4.87 17.59
N SER A 55 -1.65 5.43 18.79
CA SER A 55 -0.62 6.29 19.36
C SER A 55 -0.22 5.89 20.80
N GLY A 56 -0.42 4.62 21.16
CA GLY A 56 0.03 4.07 22.44
C GLY A 56 -1.03 3.97 23.55
N LEU A 57 -2.28 4.41 23.33
CA LEU A 57 -3.26 4.46 24.43
C LEU A 57 -4.22 3.27 24.47
N ASN A 58 -4.83 2.93 23.34
CA ASN A 58 -5.87 1.91 23.28
C ASN A 58 -6.17 1.49 21.83
N LEU A 59 -6.95 0.43 21.67
CA LEU A 59 -7.39 -0.10 20.38
C LEU A 59 -8.80 0.41 19.96
N ASN A 60 -9.23 1.57 20.42
CA ASN A 60 -10.58 2.09 20.14
C ASN A 60 -10.87 2.32 18.63
N LYS A 61 -9.84 2.43 17.81
CA LYS A 61 -9.94 2.53 16.35
C LYS A 61 -10.01 1.16 15.65
N TRP A 62 -9.96 0.06 16.40
CA TRP A 62 -9.88 -1.30 15.89
C TRP A 62 -11.00 -2.19 16.40
N VAL A 63 -11.43 -3.12 15.54
CA VAL A 63 -12.45 -4.14 15.86
C VAL A 63 -12.03 -5.49 15.30
N HIS A 64 -12.59 -6.57 15.84
CA HIS A 64 -12.56 -7.87 15.17
C HIS A 64 -13.56 -7.91 14.00
N LYS A 65 -13.44 -8.92 13.10
CA LYS A 65 -14.32 -9.10 11.92
C LYS A 65 -15.81 -9.15 12.28
N ASN A 66 -16.15 -9.62 13.48
CA ASN A 66 -17.53 -9.65 14.00
C ASN A 66 -18.03 -8.32 14.58
N GLY A 67 -17.23 -7.24 14.50
CA GLY A 67 -17.55 -5.92 15.02
C GLY A 67 -17.25 -5.72 16.52
N GLU A 68 -16.84 -6.78 17.23
CA GLU A 68 -16.44 -6.68 18.63
C GLU A 68 -15.15 -5.87 18.79
N PRO A 69 -14.96 -5.17 19.93
CA PRO A 69 -13.71 -4.45 20.21
C PRO A 69 -12.47 -5.36 20.06
N ALA A 70 -11.43 -4.85 19.44
CA ALA A 70 -10.15 -5.55 19.33
C ALA A 70 -9.59 -5.90 20.72
N ARG A 71 -9.07 -7.14 20.87
CA ARG A 71 -8.62 -7.71 22.16
C ARG A 71 -7.14 -8.10 22.15
N TRP A 72 -6.34 -7.47 21.30
CA TRP A 72 -4.89 -7.63 21.35
C TRP A 72 -4.31 -6.91 22.59
N ASP A 73 -3.17 -7.34 23.07
CA ASP A 73 -2.61 -6.89 24.34
C ASP A 73 -1.88 -5.55 24.16
N VAL A 74 -2.44 -4.48 24.74
CA VAL A 74 -1.81 -3.13 24.75
C VAL A 74 -0.87 -3.02 25.93
N LYS A 75 0.36 -2.56 25.67
CA LYS A 75 1.39 -2.33 26.68
C LYS A 75 2.23 -1.10 26.29
N ASP A 76 2.35 -0.17 27.22
CA ASP A 76 3.11 1.08 27.01
C ASP A 76 2.64 1.82 25.73
N ASP A 77 3.53 1.97 24.74
CA ASP A 77 3.27 2.66 23.47
C ASP A 77 3.01 1.73 22.28
N TYR A 78 2.77 0.43 22.52
CA TYR A 78 2.53 -0.57 21.47
C TYR A 78 1.42 -1.58 21.86
N PHE A 79 1.00 -2.38 20.91
CA PHE A 79 0.16 -3.55 21.16
C PHE A 79 0.74 -4.78 20.44
N THR A 80 0.42 -5.95 20.96
CA THR A 80 0.92 -7.22 20.45
C THR A 80 -0.23 -8.11 20.01
N VAL A 81 -0.05 -8.79 18.90
CA VAL A 81 -0.97 -9.86 18.46
C VAL A 81 -1.25 -10.80 19.61
N LYS A 82 -2.52 -11.08 19.87
CA LYS A 82 -2.97 -12.12 20.79
C LYS A 82 -3.35 -13.37 20.00
N PRO A 83 -2.46 -14.36 19.93
CA PRO A 83 -2.67 -15.56 19.13
C PRO A 83 -4.03 -16.21 19.35
N GLY A 84 -4.74 -16.50 18.27
CA GLY A 84 -6.06 -17.14 18.31
C GLY A 84 -7.23 -16.22 18.67
N SER A 85 -6.99 -14.93 18.90
CA SER A 85 -8.08 -13.95 19.12
C SER A 85 -8.68 -13.42 17.81
N GLY A 86 -8.01 -13.69 16.68
CA GLY A 86 -8.38 -13.23 15.36
C GLY A 86 -7.76 -11.88 14.98
N SER A 87 -7.70 -11.64 13.69
CA SER A 87 -7.23 -10.38 13.11
C SER A 87 -8.09 -9.19 13.53
N ILE A 88 -7.51 -7.98 13.43
CA ILE A 88 -8.20 -6.73 13.75
C ILE A 88 -8.28 -5.83 12.52
N LEU A 89 -9.39 -5.10 12.39
CA LEU A 89 -9.69 -4.20 11.30
C LEU A 89 -9.84 -2.77 11.81
N SER A 90 -9.41 -1.79 11.03
CA SER A 90 -9.70 -0.39 11.33
C SER A 90 -11.21 -0.13 11.25
N LYS A 91 -11.74 0.71 12.15
CA LYS A 91 -13.14 1.18 12.08
C LYS A 91 -13.35 2.16 10.94
N ASP A 92 -12.32 2.96 10.65
CA ASP A 92 -12.32 3.89 9.54
C ASP A 92 -11.93 3.14 8.26
N PHE A 93 -12.50 3.53 7.11
CA PHE A 93 -12.31 2.91 5.81
C PHE A 93 -11.48 3.81 4.92
N PHE A 94 -10.54 3.23 4.18
CA PHE A 94 -9.56 3.95 3.37
C PHE A 94 -9.55 3.40 1.93
N GLY A 95 -9.29 4.31 0.98
CA GLY A 95 -8.96 3.99 -0.40
C GLY A 95 -7.48 4.24 -0.66
N SER A 96 -7.17 5.10 -1.65
CA SER A 96 -5.79 5.54 -1.89
C SER A 96 -5.27 6.29 -0.68
N CYS A 97 -4.10 5.91 -0.19
CA CYS A 97 -3.57 6.46 1.05
C CYS A 97 -2.03 6.38 1.15
N GLN A 98 -1.50 7.20 2.04
CA GLN A 98 -0.19 7.02 2.66
C GLN A 98 -0.43 6.39 4.04
N LEU A 99 0.20 5.24 4.30
CA LEU A 99 0.11 4.52 5.57
C LEU A 99 1.50 4.38 6.17
N HIS A 100 1.63 4.74 7.43
CA HIS A 100 2.82 4.46 8.25
C HIS A 100 2.47 3.42 9.32
N VAL A 101 3.33 2.42 9.47
CA VAL A 101 3.20 1.38 10.50
C VAL A 101 4.58 1.02 11.03
N GLU A 102 4.73 1.02 12.37
CA GLU A 102 5.89 0.41 13.01
C GLU A 102 5.50 -0.97 13.54
N PHE A 103 6.38 -1.96 13.30
CA PHE A 103 6.17 -3.33 13.76
C PHE A 103 7.47 -3.94 14.30
N MET A 104 7.34 -4.99 15.10
CA MET A 104 8.47 -5.70 15.70
C MET A 104 8.15 -7.18 15.85
N SER A 105 9.04 -8.03 15.37
CA SER A 105 9.03 -9.46 15.71
C SER A 105 9.53 -9.65 17.14
N PRO A 106 9.02 -10.64 17.91
CA PRO A 106 9.46 -10.85 19.29
C PRO A 106 10.97 -11.16 19.35
N ILE A 107 11.62 -10.72 20.45
CA ILE A 107 13.06 -10.96 20.62
C ILE A 107 13.38 -12.46 20.78
N ASP A 108 12.51 -13.18 21.50
CA ASP A 108 12.60 -14.64 21.69
C ASP A 108 11.81 -15.33 20.58
N ILE A 109 12.27 -15.14 19.33
CA ILE A 109 11.56 -15.63 18.15
C ILE A 109 11.85 -17.11 17.93
N GLU A 110 10.78 -17.87 17.66
CA GLU A 110 10.83 -19.30 17.34
C GLU A 110 10.35 -19.57 15.92
N GLY A 111 10.65 -20.76 15.41
CA GLY A 111 10.22 -21.21 14.09
C GLY A 111 11.18 -20.84 12.97
N ASP A 112 10.77 -21.15 11.75
CA ASP A 112 11.48 -20.88 10.51
C ASP A 112 10.51 -20.57 9.36
N GLY A 113 11.02 -20.04 8.27
CA GLY A 113 10.25 -19.72 7.08
C GLY A 113 9.01 -18.87 7.40
N GLN A 114 7.85 -19.32 6.96
CA GLN A 114 6.58 -18.62 7.18
C GLN A 114 5.99 -18.80 8.61
N ASN A 115 6.60 -19.62 9.45
CA ASN A 115 6.15 -19.80 10.82
C ASN A 115 6.89 -18.90 11.83
N ARG A 116 7.71 -17.96 11.33
CA ARG A 116 8.59 -17.14 12.16
C ARG A 116 8.21 -15.66 12.07
N GLY A 117 7.64 -15.12 13.15
CA GLY A 117 7.24 -13.70 13.25
C GLY A 117 6.27 -13.25 12.16
N ASN A 118 5.32 -14.13 11.82
CA ASN A 118 4.38 -13.92 10.72
C ASN A 118 3.17 -13.10 11.17
N SER A 119 2.83 -12.13 10.34
CA SER A 119 1.63 -11.32 10.36
C SER A 119 1.43 -10.71 8.96
N GLY A 120 0.50 -9.77 8.80
CA GLY A 120 0.26 -9.08 7.53
C GLY A 120 -0.45 -7.76 7.73
N ILE A 121 -0.17 -6.81 6.85
CA ILE A 121 -0.92 -5.56 6.73
C ILE A 121 -1.72 -5.65 5.44
N TYR A 122 -3.04 -5.69 5.56
CA TYR A 122 -3.94 -5.78 4.42
C TYR A 122 -4.59 -4.44 4.19
N LEU A 123 -4.44 -3.93 2.99
CA LEU A 123 -5.15 -2.76 2.50
C LEU A 123 -6.48 -3.21 1.90
N MET A 124 -7.55 -2.45 2.16
CA MET A 124 -8.88 -2.70 1.62
C MET A 124 -9.41 -4.13 1.90
N ASP A 125 -9.34 -4.55 3.16
CA ASP A 125 -9.84 -5.85 3.61
C ASP A 125 -11.35 -5.82 3.90
N ASN A 126 -11.88 -6.93 4.38
CA ASN A 126 -13.28 -7.22 4.66
C ASN A 126 -14.09 -7.61 3.42
N ILE A 127 -13.42 -8.24 2.50
CA ILE A 127 -14.03 -8.72 1.28
C ILE A 127 -14.20 -10.23 1.38
N GLU A 128 -15.39 -10.70 1.06
CA GLU A 128 -15.66 -12.11 0.88
C GLU A 128 -15.80 -12.39 -0.63
N PRO A 129 -15.06 -13.36 -1.18
CA PRO A 129 -14.20 -14.35 -0.49
C PRO A 129 -12.73 -13.93 -0.31
N GLY A 130 -12.30 -12.74 -0.72
CA GLY A 130 -10.90 -12.32 -0.67
C GLY A 130 -10.51 -11.62 0.63
N ASP A 131 -9.20 -11.53 0.90
CA ASP A 131 -8.61 -10.94 2.10
C ASP A 131 -7.93 -9.58 1.87
N GLY A 132 -8.23 -8.87 0.77
CA GLY A 132 -7.61 -7.59 0.44
C GLY A 132 -6.20 -7.70 -0.17
N TYR A 133 -5.40 -6.64 -0.06
CA TYR A 133 -4.07 -6.52 -0.67
C TYR A 133 -3.00 -6.52 0.43
N GLU A 134 -2.23 -7.60 0.53
CA GLU A 134 -1.30 -7.82 1.63
C GLU A 134 0.11 -7.31 1.35
N VAL A 135 0.63 -6.52 2.29
CA VAL A 135 2.06 -6.33 2.50
C VAL A 135 2.49 -7.26 3.62
N GLN A 136 3.33 -8.24 3.29
CA GLN A 136 3.78 -9.27 4.23
C GLN A 136 4.56 -8.67 5.39
N VAL A 137 4.20 -9.08 6.62
CA VAL A 137 4.99 -8.90 7.82
C VAL A 137 5.56 -10.26 8.23
N LEU A 138 6.88 -10.36 8.31
CA LEU A 138 7.59 -11.58 8.64
C LEU A 138 8.92 -11.23 9.30
N ASP A 139 9.44 -12.07 10.17
CA ASP A 139 10.86 -11.99 10.46
C ASP A 139 11.64 -12.62 9.29
N SER A 140 12.26 -11.75 8.49
CA SER A 140 13.10 -12.13 7.36
C SER A 140 14.59 -11.92 7.62
N TYR A 141 14.99 -11.61 8.87
CA TYR A 141 16.38 -11.52 9.26
C TYR A 141 16.95 -12.94 9.47
N ASP A 142 17.94 -13.32 8.66
CA ASP A 142 18.53 -14.67 8.66
C ASP A 142 17.48 -15.81 8.64
N ASN A 143 16.36 -15.56 7.93
CA ASN A 143 15.26 -16.52 7.82
C ASN A 143 14.93 -16.77 6.34
N ARG A 144 15.20 -17.96 5.86
CA ARG A 144 14.95 -18.34 4.46
C ARG A 144 13.52 -18.83 4.26
N THR A 145 12.82 -18.21 3.31
CA THR A 145 11.52 -18.65 2.81
C THR A 145 11.39 -18.37 1.32
N TYR A 146 10.26 -18.64 0.70
CA TYR A 146 10.02 -18.24 -0.68
C TYR A 146 10.03 -16.71 -0.81
N SER A 147 10.70 -16.20 -1.86
CA SER A 147 11.05 -14.78 -1.98
C SER A 147 9.84 -13.84 -2.04
N ASN A 148 8.74 -14.27 -2.67
CA ASN A 148 7.49 -13.50 -2.72
C ASN A 148 6.58 -13.69 -1.49
N GLY A 149 7.11 -14.20 -0.40
CA GLY A 149 6.50 -14.29 0.94
C GLY A 149 7.39 -13.75 2.05
N GLN A 150 8.50 -13.06 1.71
CA GLN A 150 9.35 -12.37 2.68
C GLN A 150 8.71 -11.06 3.13
N ALA A 151 9.27 -10.47 4.20
CA ALA A 151 8.87 -9.15 4.67
C ALA A 151 8.84 -8.11 3.53
N GLY A 152 7.71 -7.42 3.39
CA GLY A 152 7.52 -6.39 2.37
C GLY A 152 7.20 -6.92 0.97
N SER A 153 7.01 -8.22 0.78
CA SER A 153 6.43 -8.74 -0.46
C SER A 153 4.96 -8.31 -0.56
N ILE A 154 4.49 -8.06 -1.78
CA ILE A 154 3.06 -8.14 -2.06
C ILE A 154 2.79 -9.64 -2.18
N TYR A 155 2.19 -10.19 -1.14
CA TYR A 155 2.20 -11.63 -0.86
C TYR A 155 1.85 -12.47 -2.08
N LYS A 156 2.79 -13.36 -2.45
CA LYS A 156 2.78 -14.24 -3.63
C LYS A 156 2.67 -13.56 -5.00
N GLN A 157 2.70 -12.22 -5.05
CA GLN A 157 2.67 -11.47 -6.31
C GLN A 157 4.04 -10.86 -6.64
N HIS A 158 4.62 -10.06 -5.72
CA HIS A 158 5.87 -9.35 -5.96
C HIS A 158 6.91 -9.61 -4.87
N ILE A 159 8.13 -9.92 -5.31
CA ILE A 159 9.31 -10.04 -4.46
C ILE A 159 9.76 -8.62 -4.07
N PRO A 160 10.15 -8.34 -2.81
CA PRO A 160 10.77 -7.08 -2.46
C PRO A 160 12.13 -6.92 -3.18
N LEU A 161 12.46 -5.70 -3.59
CA LEU A 161 13.72 -5.39 -4.30
C LEU A 161 14.96 -5.79 -3.49
N VAL A 162 14.88 -5.64 -2.17
CA VAL A 162 15.92 -6.03 -1.21
C VAL A 162 15.28 -6.46 0.11
N ASN A 163 16.01 -7.23 0.92
CA ASN A 163 15.65 -7.51 2.30
C ASN A 163 16.25 -6.43 3.22
N ALA A 164 15.41 -5.54 3.75
CA ALA A 164 15.79 -4.46 4.66
C ALA A 164 15.41 -4.76 6.12
N SER A 165 15.18 -6.04 6.48
CA SER A 165 14.76 -6.45 7.81
C SER A 165 15.85 -6.21 8.85
N LYS A 166 15.45 -5.76 10.03
CA LYS A 166 16.25 -5.70 11.24
C LYS A 166 16.10 -6.99 12.04
N LYS A 167 16.95 -7.15 13.05
CA LYS A 167 16.92 -8.31 13.96
C LYS A 167 15.60 -8.38 14.75
N PRO A 168 15.17 -9.58 15.15
CA PRO A 168 14.09 -9.74 16.11
C PRO A 168 14.30 -8.85 17.36
N GLY A 169 13.23 -8.29 17.89
CA GLY A 169 13.27 -7.34 19.01
C GLY A 169 13.58 -5.89 18.62
N GLU A 170 13.89 -5.60 17.35
CA GLU A 170 14.07 -4.24 16.86
C GLU A 170 12.82 -3.72 16.12
N TRP A 171 12.43 -2.47 16.40
CA TRP A 171 11.36 -1.80 15.68
C TRP A 171 11.72 -1.53 14.23
N GLN A 172 10.81 -1.88 13.35
CA GLN A 172 10.89 -1.71 11.90
C GLN A 172 9.73 -0.84 11.42
N THR A 173 9.89 -0.20 10.28
CA THR A 173 8.87 0.68 9.71
C THR A 173 8.48 0.22 8.32
N TYR A 174 7.18 0.28 8.01
CA TYR A 174 6.69 0.38 6.65
C TYR A 174 6.09 1.75 6.41
N ASP A 175 6.56 2.41 5.35
CA ASP A 175 5.93 3.59 4.76
C ASP A 175 5.36 3.16 3.41
N ILE A 176 4.04 3.16 3.29
CA ILE A 176 3.30 2.60 2.16
C ILE A 176 2.54 3.73 1.45
N ILE A 177 2.73 3.86 0.15
CA ILE A 177 1.88 4.66 -0.73
C ILE A 177 1.04 3.70 -1.54
N PHE A 178 -0.26 3.72 -1.30
CA PHE A 178 -1.22 2.83 -1.96
C PHE A 178 -2.16 3.64 -2.85
N LYS A 179 -2.30 3.21 -4.08
CA LYS A 179 -3.32 3.68 -5.00
C LYS A 179 -4.36 2.59 -5.19
N ALA A 180 -5.57 2.84 -4.73
CA ALA A 180 -6.67 1.89 -4.79
C ALA A 180 -7.08 1.58 -6.25
N PRO A 181 -7.59 0.38 -6.53
CA PRO A 181 -8.11 0.06 -7.84
C PRO A 181 -9.41 0.82 -8.11
N VAL A 182 -9.70 1.02 -9.38
CA VAL A 182 -10.97 1.61 -9.82
C VAL A 182 -11.69 0.60 -10.69
N PHE A 183 -12.96 0.36 -10.39
CA PHE A 183 -13.85 -0.51 -11.17
C PHE A 183 -14.84 0.33 -11.99
N ASN A 184 -15.27 -0.20 -13.12
CA ASN A 184 -16.38 0.36 -13.90
C ASN A 184 -17.74 -0.14 -13.34
N GLU A 185 -18.83 0.32 -13.93
CA GLU A 185 -20.19 -0.05 -13.52
C GLU A 185 -20.49 -1.55 -13.71
N ASN A 186 -19.75 -2.24 -14.56
CA ASN A 186 -19.87 -3.69 -14.76
C ASN A 186 -19.01 -4.53 -13.80
N GLY A 187 -18.26 -3.88 -12.90
CA GLY A 187 -17.34 -4.54 -11.97
C GLY A 187 -15.99 -4.92 -12.58
N GLU A 188 -15.67 -4.47 -13.78
CA GLU A 188 -14.38 -4.72 -14.41
C GLU A 188 -13.34 -3.68 -13.95
N VAL A 189 -12.08 -4.10 -13.85
CA VAL A 189 -10.98 -3.20 -13.47
C VAL A 189 -10.76 -2.15 -14.56
N LYS A 190 -11.00 -0.88 -14.22
CA LYS A 190 -10.67 0.29 -15.06
C LYS A 190 -9.22 0.73 -14.83
N SER A 191 -8.75 0.64 -13.59
CA SER A 191 -7.37 0.90 -13.20
C SER A 191 -6.99 -0.08 -12.10
N PRO A 192 -5.89 -0.84 -12.24
CA PRO A 192 -5.41 -1.70 -11.16
C PRO A 192 -4.91 -0.88 -9.96
N ALA A 193 -4.72 -1.56 -8.83
CA ALA A 193 -4.06 -0.97 -7.68
C ALA A 193 -2.54 -0.91 -7.91
N TYR A 194 -1.90 0.11 -7.32
CA TYR A 194 -0.43 0.25 -7.32
C TYR A 194 0.06 0.50 -5.90
N ILE A 195 1.26 0.02 -5.62
CA ILE A 195 1.84 0.17 -4.30
C ILE A 195 3.34 0.50 -4.37
N THR A 196 3.75 1.43 -3.53
CA THR A 196 5.17 1.71 -3.25
C THR A 196 5.39 1.50 -1.76
N VAL A 197 6.43 0.76 -1.39
CA VAL A 197 6.74 0.45 0.01
C VAL A 197 8.19 0.77 0.31
N PHE A 198 8.40 1.51 1.39
CA PHE A 198 9.70 1.65 2.03
C PHE A 198 9.73 0.81 3.31
N HIS A 199 10.75 -0.01 3.47
CA HIS A 199 11.02 -0.77 4.69
C HIS A 199 12.27 -0.20 5.35
N ASN A 200 12.13 0.32 6.57
CA ASN A 200 13.23 0.99 7.28
C ASN A 200 13.90 2.12 6.46
N GLY A 201 13.11 2.86 5.67
CA GLY A 201 13.58 3.92 4.78
C GLY A 201 14.18 3.44 3.46
N VAL A 202 14.23 2.12 3.20
CA VAL A 202 14.74 1.52 1.96
C VAL A 202 13.57 1.17 1.04
N LEU A 203 13.62 1.61 -0.22
CA LEU A 203 12.60 1.28 -1.22
C LEU A 203 12.64 -0.22 -1.53
N ILE A 204 11.52 -0.91 -1.29
CA ILE A 204 11.39 -2.36 -1.52
C ILE A 204 10.30 -2.74 -2.54
N GLN A 205 9.30 -1.87 -2.75
CA GLN A 205 8.31 -1.96 -3.82
C GLN A 205 8.23 -0.60 -4.50
N ASN A 206 8.35 -0.55 -5.84
CA ASN A 206 8.40 0.67 -6.61
C ASN A 206 7.25 0.74 -7.61
N ASN A 207 6.13 1.36 -7.22
CA ASN A 207 4.93 1.47 -8.04
C ASN A 207 4.52 0.11 -8.65
N SER A 208 4.59 -0.94 -7.84
CA SER A 208 4.27 -2.30 -8.24
C SER A 208 2.76 -2.43 -8.49
N GLU A 209 2.37 -2.95 -9.66
CA GLU A 209 0.97 -3.23 -9.98
C GLU A 209 0.50 -4.45 -9.20
N ILE A 210 -0.53 -4.29 -8.39
CA ILE A 210 -1.18 -5.40 -7.69
C ILE A 210 -2.10 -6.12 -8.67
N GLN A 211 -2.04 -7.46 -8.71
CA GLN A 211 -2.77 -8.28 -9.68
C GLN A 211 -4.15 -8.73 -9.18
N GLY A 212 -4.54 -8.33 -7.99
CA GLY A 212 -5.80 -8.69 -7.35
C GLY A 212 -5.61 -9.06 -5.89
N TYR A 213 -6.64 -9.65 -5.27
CA TYR A 213 -6.55 -10.14 -3.90
C TYR A 213 -5.45 -11.17 -3.73
N ILE A 214 -4.98 -11.29 -2.48
CA ILE A 214 -4.06 -12.37 -2.17
C ILE A 214 -4.75 -13.72 -2.32
N GLU A 215 -3.96 -14.70 -2.79
CA GLU A 215 -4.37 -16.10 -2.85
C GLU A 215 -3.26 -16.95 -2.25
N HIS A 216 -3.61 -17.74 -1.21
CA HIS A 216 -2.65 -18.72 -0.69
C HIS A 216 -2.42 -19.84 -1.71
N ILE A 217 -3.47 -20.24 -2.41
CA ILE A 217 -3.45 -21.26 -3.48
C ILE A 217 -4.18 -20.68 -4.68
N GLY A 218 -3.47 -20.54 -5.81
CA GLY A 218 -4.04 -19.99 -7.04
C GLY A 218 -3.36 -18.71 -7.50
N TYR A 219 -3.96 -18.06 -8.49
CA TYR A 219 -3.49 -16.78 -9.01
C TYR A 219 -4.37 -15.65 -8.48
N PRO A 220 -3.78 -14.49 -8.17
CA PRO A 220 -4.54 -13.32 -7.75
C PRO A 220 -5.54 -12.91 -8.84
N LYS A 221 -6.68 -12.42 -8.42
CA LYS A 221 -7.72 -11.87 -9.28
C LYS A 221 -8.39 -10.70 -8.61
N TYR A 222 -8.86 -9.75 -9.41
CA TYR A 222 -9.70 -8.69 -8.92
C TYR A 222 -11.15 -9.15 -8.81
N GLU A 223 -11.79 -8.72 -7.74
CA GLU A 223 -13.24 -8.73 -7.58
C GLU A 223 -13.68 -7.30 -7.23
N ALA A 224 -14.77 -6.83 -7.84
CA ALA A 224 -15.23 -5.46 -7.61
C ALA A 224 -15.64 -5.27 -6.15
N HIS A 225 -15.22 -4.16 -5.58
CA HIS A 225 -15.47 -3.82 -4.18
C HIS A 225 -15.68 -2.31 -4.01
N PRO A 226 -16.20 -1.84 -2.87
CA PRO A 226 -16.31 -0.41 -2.56
C PRO A 226 -14.98 0.33 -2.65
N PRO A 227 -14.99 1.63 -2.95
CA PRO A 227 -13.76 2.44 -3.12
C PRO A 227 -12.98 2.66 -1.84
N LYS A 228 -13.56 2.39 -0.68
CA LYS A 228 -12.91 2.43 0.64
C LYS A 228 -13.32 1.22 1.45
N LEU A 229 -12.34 0.59 2.08
CA LEU A 229 -12.49 -0.58 2.95
C LEU A 229 -11.50 -0.47 4.12
N PRO A 230 -11.65 -1.28 5.19
CA PRO A 230 -10.74 -1.20 6.33
C PRO A 230 -9.33 -1.69 6.01
N ILE A 231 -8.39 -1.28 6.85
CA ILE A 231 -7.06 -1.87 6.96
C ILE A 231 -7.14 -3.00 7.98
N LYS A 232 -6.55 -4.16 7.67
CA LYS A 232 -6.44 -5.29 8.59
C LYS A 232 -5.01 -5.52 9.04
N LEU A 233 -4.84 -5.85 10.31
CA LEU A 233 -3.63 -6.47 10.85
C LEU A 233 -3.94 -7.93 11.19
N GLN A 234 -3.06 -8.83 10.70
CA GLN A 234 -3.32 -10.26 10.76
C GLN A 234 -2.86 -10.89 12.07
N ASP A 235 -3.71 -11.71 12.67
CA ASP A 235 -3.33 -12.73 13.64
C ASP A 235 -2.96 -14.02 12.89
N HIS A 236 -1.66 -14.28 12.75
CA HIS A 236 -1.10 -15.53 12.21
C HIS A 236 -0.53 -16.44 13.30
N GLY A 237 -0.88 -16.19 14.56
CA GLY A 237 -0.43 -16.97 15.70
C GLY A 237 0.95 -16.59 16.24
N ASN A 238 1.60 -15.55 15.73
CA ASN A 238 2.90 -15.06 16.18
C ASN A 238 2.75 -13.73 16.94
N LEU A 239 3.61 -13.53 17.96
CA LEU A 239 3.59 -12.35 18.85
C LEU A 239 4.22 -11.11 18.20
N VAL A 240 3.72 -10.72 17.02
CA VAL A 240 4.16 -9.49 16.36
C VAL A 240 3.57 -8.29 17.09
N SER A 241 4.39 -7.28 17.36
CA SER A 241 3.98 -6.05 18.01
C SER A 241 3.87 -4.92 17.00
N TYR A 242 2.96 -3.98 17.25
CA TYR A 242 2.68 -2.82 16.39
C TYR A 242 2.59 -1.55 17.23
N ARG A 243 3.03 -0.42 16.63
CA ARG A 243 2.86 0.91 17.20
C ARG A 243 2.86 1.98 16.13
N ASN A 244 2.58 3.23 16.53
CA ASN A 244 2.69 4.41 15.68
C ASN A 244 2.06 4.18 14.30
N ILE A 245 0.74 3.98 14.28
CA ILE A 245 0.00 3.69 13.04
C ILE A 245 -0.83 4.92 12.68
N TRP A 246 -0.57 5.47 11.50
CA TRP A 246 -1.38 6.56 10.96
C TRP A 246 -1.58 6.46 9.45
N VAL A 247 -2.68 7.04 8.98
CA VAL A 247 -3.08 7.04 7.57
C VAL A 247 -3.39 8.46 7.15
N ARG A 248 -2.94 8.82 5.95
CA ARG A 248 -3.31 10.04 5.25
C ARG A 248 -3.97 9.65 3.93
N GLU A 249 -5.19 10.15 3.69
CA GLU A 249 -5.89 9.92 2.42
C GLU A 249 -5.26 10.75 1.28
N LEU A 250 -5.27 10.21 0.05
CA LEU A 250 -4.70 10.81 -1.16
C LEU A 250 -5.78 11.17 -2.17
#